data_42597a689959d4f5cf413688574253b2
#
_entry.id   42597a689959d4f5cf413688574253b2
#
_cell.length_a   1.000
_cell.length_b   1.000
_cell.length_c   1.000
_cell.angle_alpha   90.00
_cell.angle_beta   90.00
_cell.angle_gamma   90.00
#
_symmetry.space_group_name_H-M   'P 1'
#
loop_
_entity.id
_entity.type
_entity.pdbx_description
1 polymer ?
#
loop_
_entity_poly.entity_id
_entity_poly.type
_entity_poly.pdbx_seq_one_letter_code
_entity_poly.pdbx_strand_id
1 'polypeptide(L)'
;MKEGKEGKESKTNDNEINLLQLVNLVFNWLKSIFLYFFVFIGYLLKLSYKHKIITIVFLLCSVSIGLYQSRPSAKIYKAEAMVMINGSEAQTVKEVCKQLENYSSEKKIISLSSKLSIPDSIAKNIVSIQSFYVIDYLKDGTADFVDFKNSHSLTDTLNKKMKDRLYFRVKLKNINQISVIQDAILQYLNNNKVLKTDFETKREEYKQQVLICNRESERIDSLAKVSYFKDRTTELRFTKDQLLLGEQKKQLFYDDLLRLQDLRAFINSKLADFKTPVYLPSGFVVNPSPENGSLKYSAIALIVGYLISLLLLVIIDNFKRTIKYLESK
;
A
#
# COMPACT_ATOMS: atom_id res chain seq x y z
N MET A 1 -30.47 42.29 -79.75
CA MET A 1 -29.77 42.93 -78.65
C MET A 1 -29.89 42.00 -77.44
N LYS A 2 -28.83 41.35 -77.09
CA LYS A 2 -28.73 40.38 -76.00
C LYS A 2 -27.69 40.87 -75.04
N GLU A 3 -28.04 41.17 -73.86
CA GLU A 3 -27.07 41.39 -72.76
C GLU A 3 -27.07 40.17 -71.85
N GLY A 4 -25.92 39.55 -71.78
CA GLY A 4 -25.65 38.51 -70.86
C GLY A 4 -25.28 39.07 -69.52
N LYS A 5 -25.85 38.46 -68.47
CA LYS A 5 -25.36 38.66 -67.09
C LYS A 5 -24.53 37.44 -66.68
N GLU A 6 -23.21 37.65 -66.64
CA GLU A 6 -22.30 36.72 -65.95
C GLU A 6 -22.53 36.78 -64.45
N GLY A 7 -23.01 35.68 -63.89
CA GLY A 7 -23.00 35.46 -62.47
C GLY A 7 -21.58 35.08 -62.01
N LYS A 8 -20.89 35.90 -61.24
CA LYS A 8 -19.68 35.59 -60.50
C LYS A 8 -20.05 34.61 -59.36
N GLU A 9 -19.73 33.34 -59.56
CA GLU A 9 -19.62 32.43 -58.43
C GLU A 9 -18.48 32.83 -57.53
N SER A 10 -18.81 33.29 -56.31
CA SER A 10 -17.86 33.50 -55.25
C SER A 10 -17.34 32.14 -54.76
N LYS A 11 -16.08 31.85 -55.03
CA LYS A 11 -15.37 30.75 -54.36
C LYS A 11 -15.28 31.11 -52.88
N THR A 12 -16.17 30.59 -52.08
CA THR A 12 -16.03 30.50 -50.64
C THR A 12 -14.89 29.54 -50.36
N ASN A 13 -13.86 30.04 -49.69
CA ASN A 13 -12.78 29.26 -49.14
C ASN A 13 -13.36 28.34 -48.03
N ASP A 14 -13.75 27.16 -48.42
CA ASP A 14 -14.14 26.11 -47.46
C ASP A 14 -12.88 25.49 -46.78
N ASN A 15 -12.27 26.27 -45.90
CA ASN A 15 -11.31 25.81 -44.94
C ASN A 15 -11.94 25.49 -43.58
N GLU A 16 -13.28 25.43 -43.53
CA GLU A 16 -13.97 24.92 -42.34
C GLU A 16 -13.97 23.39 -42.38
N ILE A 17 -13.08 22.79 -41.61
CA ILE A 17 -13.10 21.33 -41.43
C ILE A 17 -14.43 20.96 -40.74
N ASN A 18 -15.34 20.43 -41.55
CA ASN A 18 -16.65 19.98 -41.03
C ASN A 18 -16.42 18.90 -40.02
N LEU A 19 -16.81 19.13 -38.77
CA LEU A 19 -16.61 18.22 -37.64
C LEU A 19 -17.10 16.80 -37.94
N LEU A 20 -18.17 16.66 -38.71
CA LEU A 20 -18.69 15.38 -39.21
C LEU A 20 -17.73 14.68 -40.19
N GLN A 21 -17.05 15.44 -41.04
CA GLN A 21 -16.03 14.88 -41.95
C GLN A 21 -14.81 14.38 -41.17
N LEU A 22 -14.38 15.12 -40.14
CA LEU A 22 -13.28 14.71 -39.27
C LEU A 22 -13.62 13.44 -38.48
N VAL A 23 -14.84 13.35 -37.92
CA VAL A 23 -15.32 12.13 -37.23
C VAL A 23 -15.36 10.92 -38.19
N ASN A 24 -15.87 11.11 -39.41
CA ASN A 24 -15.89 10.05 -40.43
C ASN A 24 -14.49 9.61 -40.87
N LEU A 25 -13.54 10.55 -40.95
CA LEU A 25 -12.16 10.25 -41.31
C LEU A 25 -11.46 9.44 -40.21
N VAL A 26 -11.67 9.83 -38.94
CA VAL A 26 -11.17 9.08 -37.77
C VAL A 26 -11.82 7.68 -37.71
N PHE A 27 -13.13 7.60 -37.96
CA PHE A 27 -13.83 6.31 -37.94
C PHE A 27 -13.35 5.37 -39.06
N ASN A 28 -13.15 5.88 -40.28
CA ASN A 28 -12.61 5.10 -41.41
C ASN A 28 -11.16 4.69 -41.16
N TRP A 29 -10.35 5.56 -40.54
CA TRP A 29 -9.00 5.25 -40.13
C TRP A 29 -8.96 4.10 -39.10
N LEU A 30 -9.79 4.22 -38.03
CA LEU A 30 -9.95 3.16 -37.03
C LEU A 30 -10.42 1.83 -37.67
N LYS A 31 -11.44 1.87 -38.55
CA LYS A 31 -11.94 0.71 -39.28
C LYS A 31 -10.81 0.06 -40.12
N SER A 32 -10.00 0.86 -40.77
CA SER A 32 -8.86 0.36 -41.56
C SER A 32 -7.83 -0.33 -40.67
N ILE A 33 -7.49 0.25 -39.51
CA ILE A 33 -6.59 -0.37 -38.54
C ILE A 33 -7.15 -1.73 -38.07
N PHE A 34 -8.43 -1.78 -37.73
CA PHE A 34 -9.07 -3.03 -37.33
C PHE A 34 -9.02 -4.08 -38.42
N LEU A 35 -9.29 -3.71 -39.67
CA LEU A 35 -9.20 -4.62 -40.80
C LEU A 35 -7.77 -5.16 -40.98
N TYR A 36 -6.76 -4.29 -40.99
CA TYR A 36 -5.36 -4.72 -41.05
C TYR A 36 -4.97 -5.63 -39.90
N PHE A 37 -5.45 -5.33 -38.71
CA PHE A 37 -5.22 -6.17 -37.54
C PHE A 37 -5.83 -7.57 -37.67
N PHE A 38 -7.07 -7.67 -38.15
CA PHE A 38 -7.69 -8.98 -38.41
C PHE A 38 -7.01 -9.76 -39.54
N VAL A 39 -6.60 -9.09 -40.60
CA VAL A 39 -5.84 -9.72 -41.70
C VAL A 39 -4.49 -10.22 -41.15
N PHE A 40 -3.82 -9.43 -40.33
CA PHE A 40 -2.55 -9.83 -39.69
C PHE A 40 -2.74 -11.05 -38.77
N ILE A 41 -3.77 -11.05 -37.91
CA ILE A 41 -4.10 -12.22 -37.08
C ILE A 41 -4.39 -13.44 -37.95
N GLY A 42 -5.18 -13.28 -39.01
CA GLY A 42 -5.47 -14.37 -39.96
C GLY A 42 -4.21 -14.95 -40.61
N TYR A 43 -3.25 -14.07 -40.95
CA TYR A 43 -1.94 -14.50 -41.44
C TYR A 43 -1.16 -15.31 -40.39
N LEU A 44 -1.10 -14.84 -39.14
CA LEU A 44 -0.43 -15.53 -38.04
C LEU A 44 -1.06 -16.93 -37.77
N LEU A 45 -2.38 -17.01 -37.75
CA LEU A 45 -3.09 -18.27 -37.57
C LEU A 45 -2.79 -19.25 -38.72
N LYS A 46 -2.83 -18.78 -39.99
CA LYS A 46 -2.47 -19.58 -41.14
C LYS A 46 -1.03 -20.07 -41.05
N LEU A 47 -0.10 -19.24 -40.61
CA LEU A 47 1.31 -19.57 -40.42
C LEU A 47 1.49 -20.63 -39.32
N SER A 48 0.81 -20.48 -38.22
CA SER A 48 0.78 -21.43 -37.11
C SER A 48 0.23 -22.80 -37.57
N TYR A 49 -0.84 -22.80 -38.36
CA TYR A 49 -1.42 -24.04 -38.92
C TYR A 49 -0.48 -24.70 -39.91
N LYS A 50 0.19 -23.93 -40.78
CA LYS A 50 1.17 -24.44 -41.76
C LYS A 50 2.33 -25.16 -41.05
N HIS A 51 2.76 -24.66 -39.91
CA HIS A 51 3.87 -25.20 -39.12
C HIS A 51 3.40 -25.79 -37.77
N LYS A 52 2.26 -26.48 -37.77
CA LYS A 52 1.59 -27.00 -36.57
C LYS A 52 2.49 -27.80 -35.62
N ILE A 53 3.42 -28.61 -36.19
CA ILE A 53 4.32 -29.44 -35.39
C ILE A 53 5.26 -28.52 -34.53
N ILE A 54 5.85 -27.51 -35.16
CA ILE A 54 6.75 -26.55 -34.44
C ILE A 54 5.95 -25.83 -33.37
N THR A 55 4.76 -25.32 -33.68
CA THR A 55 3.90 -24.62 -32.72
C THR A 55 3.55 -25.51 -31.54
N ILE A 56 3.14 -26.77 -31.78
CA ILE A 56 2.79 -27.74 -30.73
C ILE A 56 4.00 -28.02 -29.82
N VAL A 57 5.18 -28.26 -30.40
CA VAL A 57 6.41 -28.50 -29.63
C VAL A 57 6.73 -27.32 -28.74
N PHE A 58 6.66 -26.09 -29.26
CA PHE A 58 6.88 -24.88 -28.45
C PHE A 58 5.85 -24.72 -27.31
N LEU A 59 4.59 -25.01 -27.57
CA LEU A 59 3.54 -24.96 -26.56
C LEU A 59 3.78 -26.00 -25.44
N LEU A 60 4.14 -27.25 -25.81
CA LEU A 60 4.45 -28.29 -24.86
C LEU A 60 5.69 -27.91 -23.98
N CYS A 61 6.76 -27.42 -24.62
CA CYS A 61 7.94 -26.93 -23.88
C CYS A 61 7.58 -25.79 -22.93
N SER A 62 6.78 -24.82 -23.37
CA SER A 62 6.36 -23.69 -22.58
C SER A 62 5.51 -24.11 -21.37
N VAL A 63 4.54 -24.99 -21.55
CA VAL A 63 3.75 -25.54 -20.44
C VAL A 63 4.66 -26.30 -19.45
N SER A 64 5.59 -27.10 -19.96
CA SER A 64 6.55 -27.82 -19.11
C SER A 64 7.41 -26.87 -18.27
N ILE A 65 7.86 -25.75 -18.83
CA ILE A 65 8.58 -24.68 -18.10
C ILE A 65 7.66 -24.06 -17.04
N GLY A 66 6.40 -23.75 -17.37
CA GLY A 66 5.43 -23.20 -16.43
C GLY A 66 5.18 -24.14 -15.24
N LEU A 67 5.00 -25.43 -15.50
CA LEU A 67 4.84 -26.46 -14.46
C LEU A 67 6.11 -26.61 -13.60
N TYR A 68 7.27 -26.57 -14.20
CA TYR A 68 8.55 -26.64 -13.49
C TYR A 68 8.73 -25.46 -12.51
N GLN A 69 8.35 -24.24 -12.91
CA GLN A 69 8.44 -23.07 -12.05
C GLN A 69 7.42 -23.05 -10.92
N SER A 70 6.31 -23.76 -11.05
CA SER A 70 5.26 -23.88 -10.03
C SER A 70 5.30 -25.18 -9.22
N ARG A 71 6.42 -25.93 -9.28
CA ARG A 71 6.62 -27.14 -8.48
C ARG A 71 6.48 -26.87 -6.97
N PRO A 72 6.10 -27.85 -6.15
CA PRO A 72 5.86 -27.66 -4.70
C PRO A 72 6.99 -26.96 -3.96
N SER A 73 8.25 -27.29 -4.28
CA SER A 73 9.45 -26.69 -3.67
C SER A 73 9.72 -25.24 -4.10
N ALA A 74 9.09 -24.75 -5.17
CA ALA A 74 9.25 -23.39 -5.71
C ALA A 74 8.04 -22.50 -5.41
N LYS A 75 6.98 -23.03 -4.77
CA LYS A 75 5.79 -22.25 -4.41
C LYS A 75 6.16 -21.10 -3.49
N ILE A 76 5.58 -19.94 -3.75
CA ILE A 76 5.77 -18.73 -2.95
C ILE A 76 4.41 -18.32 -2.42
N TYR A 77 4.33 -18.21 -1.12
CA TYR A 77 3.14 -17.79 -0.40
C TYR A 77 3.33 -16.37 0.14
N LYS A 78 2.23 -15.65 0.26
CA LYS A 78 2.20 -14.30 0.78
C LYS A 78 1.56 -14.32 2.16
N ALA A 79 2.25 -13.75 3.14
CA ALA A 79 1.75 -13.49 4.48
C ALA A 79 1.74 -11.98 4.72
N GLU A 80 0.64 -11.48 5.22
CA GLU A 80 0.41 -10.04 5.39
C GLU A 80 -0.09 -9.74 6.80
N ALA A 81 0.37 -8.63 7.36
CA ALA A 81 -0.06 -8.18 8.69
C ALA A 81 0.00 -6.66 8.81
N MET A 82 -0.89 -6.10 9.59
CA MET A 82 -0.78 -4.73 10.06
C MET A 82 0.02 -4.71 11.36
N VAL A 83 1.04 -3.87 11.39
CA VAL A 83 1.93 -3.67 12.53
C VAL A 83 1.59 -2.34 13.16
N MET A 84 1.30 -2.34 14.46
CA MET A 84 1.06 -1.15 15.25
C MET A 84 2.36 -0.71 15.94
N ILE A 85 2.54 0.60 16.04
CA ILE A 85 3.78 1.24 16.50
C ILE A 85 3.48 2.08 17.72
N ASN A 86 4.24 1.88 18.77
CA ASN A 86 4.16 2.64 20.01
C ASN A 86 5.44 3.47 20.21
N GLY A 87 5.28 4.77 20.39
CA GLY A 87 6.37 5.69 20.73
C GLY A 87 7.12 6.29 19.55
N SER A 88 7.45 5.49 18.54
CA SER A 88 8.10 5.95 17.31
C SER A 88 7.10 6.29 16.21
N GLU A 89 7.55 6.93 15.13
CA GLU A 89 6.75 7.12 13.92
C GLU A 89 6.98 5.98 12.92
N ALA A 90 5.98 5.72 12.06
CA ALA A 90 6.04 4.71 11.01
C ALA A 90 7.26 4.88 10.08
N GLN A 91 7.71 6.11 9.86
CA GLN A 91 8.91 6.40 9.06
C GLN A 91 10.16 5.79 9.71
N THR A 92 10.36 5.98 11.01
CA THR A 92 11.51 5.44 11.75
C THR A 92 11.52 3.91 11.70
N VAL A 93 10.35 3.28 11.94
CA VAL A 93 10.23 1.82 11.86
C VAL A 93 10.52 1.32 10.45
N LYS A 94 10.04 2.03 9.42
CA LYS A 94 10.31 1.68 8.02
C LYS A 94 11.79 1.75 7.67
N GLU A 95 12.52 2.74 8.18
CA GLU A 95 13.98 2.84 7.98
C GLU A 95 14.71 1.66 8.64
N VAL A 96 14.29 1.25 9.84
CA VAL A 96 14.81 0.05 10.50
C VAL A 96 14.51 -1.20 9.68
N CYS A 97 13.32 -1.32 9.11
CA CYS A 97 12.92 -2.45 8.26
C CYS A 97 13.69 -2.52 6.94
N LYS A 98 14.17 -1.38 6.41
CA LYS A 98 14.88 -1.31 5.14
C LYS A 98 16.10 -2.23 5.08
N GLN A 99 16.76 -2.47 6.20
CA GLN A 99 17.86 -3.45 6.26
C GLN A 99 17.36 -4.88 6.00
N LEU A 100 16.24 -5.29 6.60
CA LEU A 100 15.64 -6.60 6.36
C LEU A 100 15.13 -6.74 4.93
N GLU A 101 14.54 -5.68 4.39
CA GLU A 101 14.08 -5.62 3.00
C GLU A 101 15.25 -5.86 2.03
N ASN A 102 16.38 -5.16 2.24
CA ASN A 102 17.56 -5.30 1.41
C ASN A 102 18.18 -6.71 1.51
N TYR A 103 18.36 -7.24 2.73
CA TYR A 103 18.94 -8.58 2.90
C TYR A 103 18.06 -9.67 2.29
N SER A 104 16.73 -9.55 2.41
CA SER A 104 15.82 -10.52 1.82
C SER A 104 15.77 -10.42 0.29
N SER A 105 15.77 -9.21 -0.28
CA SER A 105 15.74 -9.00 -1.74
C SER A 105 17.04 -9.41 -2.43
N GLU A 106 18.19 -9.14 -1.80
CA GLU A 106 19.52 -9.51 -2.29
C GLU A 106 19.90 -10.97 -1.96
N LYS A 107 18.99 -11.72 -1.34
CA LYS A 107 19.20 -13.12 -0.92
C LYS A 107 20.44 -13.32 -0.04
N LYS A 108 20.77 -12.36 0.80
CA LYS A 108 21.85 -12.44 1.78
C LYS A 108 21.40 -13.25 3.00
N ILE A 109 21.31 -14.57 2.84
CA ILE A 109 20.73 -15.49 3.83
C ILE A 109 21.44 -15.39 5.19
N ILE A 110 22.78 -15.42 5.21
CA ILE A 110 23.59 -15.35 6.43
C ILE A 110 23.33 -14.04 7.18
N SER A 111 23.27 -12.92 6.47
CA SER A 111 22.99 -11.61 7.09
C SER A 111 21.57 -11.54 7.64
N LEU A 112 20.60 -12.11 6.90
CA LEU A 112 19.19 -12.14 7.32
C LEU A 112 19.01 -13.04 8.54
N SER A 113 19.61 -14.25 8.55
CA SER A 113 19.54 -15.20 9.68
C SER A 113 20.15 -14.61 10.94
N SER A 114 21.32 -13.98 10.82
CA SER A 114 22.00 -13.31 11.93
C SER A 114 21.17 -12.15 12.50
N LYS A 115 20.57 -11.31 11.64
CA LYS A 115 19.76 -10.17 12.08
C LYS A 115 18.45 -10.58 12.74
N LEU A 116 17.79 -11.60 12.20
CA LEU A 116 16.54 -12.14 12.76
C LEU A 116 16.77 -13.17 13.87
N SER A 117 18.03 -13.56 14.14
CA SER A 117 18.37 -14.60 15.12
C SER A 117 17.64 -15.93 14.86
N ILE A 118 17.51 -16.30 13.56
CA ILE A 118 16.87 -17.54 13.11
C ILE A 118 17.86 -18.45 12.41
N PRO A 119 17.62 -19.77 12.36
CA PRO A 119 18.44 -20.68 11.57
C PRO A 119 18.46 -20.35 10.08
N ASP A 120 19.59 -20.59 9.41
CA ASP A 120 19.76 -20.35 7.95
C ASP A 120 18.73 -21.12 7.11
N SER A 121 18.29 -22.30 7.59
CA SER A 121 17.25 -23.09 6.94
C SER A 121 15.90 -22.35 6.88
N ILE A 122 15.57 -21.57 7.91
CA ILE A 122 14.36 -20.74 7.95
C ILE A 122 14.58 -19.47 7.12
N ALA A 123 15.72 -18.80 7.27
CA ALA A 123 16.05 -17.60 6.50
C ALA A 123 16.01 -17.88 4.98
N LYS A 124 16.45 -19.05 4.52
CA LYS A 124 16.40 -19.49 3.11
C LYS A 124 14.97 -19.62 2.55
N ASN A 125 13.99 -19.82 3.41
CA ASN A 125 12.58 -19.88 3.01
C ASN A 125 11.94 -18.50 2.85
N ILE A 126 12.54 -17.45 3.39
CA ILE A 126 12.09 -16.07 3.21
C ILE A 126 12.52 -15.61 1.81
N VAL A 127 11.56 -15.25 0.98
CA VAL A 127 11.79 -14.75 -0.38
C VAL A 127 11.93 -13.23 -0.38
N SER A 128 11.06 -12.55 0.36
CA SER A 128 11.16 -11.10 0.58
C SER A 128 10.40 -10.68 1.83
N ILE A 129 10.89 -9.64 2.48
CA ILE A 129 10.20 -8.89 3.53
C ILE A 129 10.01 -7.49 2.97
N GLN A 130 8.82 -6.94 3.10
CA GLN A 130 8.48 -5.60 2.60
C GLN A 130 7.59 -4.90 3.61
N SER A 131 7.81 -3.62 3.81
CA SER A 131 6.96 -2.75 4.61
C SER A 131 6.36 -1.63 3.76
N PHE A 132 5.11 -1.29 4.02
CA PHE A 132 4.35 -0.29 3.27
C PHE A 132 3.68 0.68 4.21
N TYR A 133 3.53 1.92 3.77
CA TYR A 133 2.74 2.89 4.50
C TYR A 133 1.25 2.58 4.36
N VAL A 134 0.53 2.85 5.44
CA VAL A 134 -0.92 2.86 5.46
C VAL A 134 -1.39 4.30 5.29
N ILE A 135 -2.39 4.50 4.44
CA ILE A 135 -2.92 5.82 4.09
C ILE A 135 -4.27 6.02 4.75
N ASP A 136 -4.43 7.18 5.35
CA ASP A 136 -5.68 7.76 5.82
C ASP A 136 -6.06 8.88 4.84
N TYR A 137 -6.88 8.55 3.84
CA TYR A 137 -7.34 9.47 2.82
C TYR A 137 -8.47 10.38 3.33
N LEU A 138 -9.37 9.81 4.12
CA LEU A 138 -10.52 10.52 4.68
C LEU A 138 -10.13 11.40 5.88
N LYS A 139 -8.94 11.23 6.43
CA LYS A 139 -8.39 11.97 7.60
C LYS A 139 -9.24 11.80 8.87
N ASP A 140 -9.89 10.65 8.99
CA ASP A 140 -10.70 10.28 10.15
C ASP A 140 -9.93 9.42 11.17
N GLY A 141 -8.65 9.14 10.92
CA GLY A 141 -7.79 8.32 11.77
C GLY A 141 -7.93 6.81 11.49
N THR A 142 -8.72 6.42 10.50
CA THR A 142 -8.85 5.02 10.07
C THR A 142 -7.95 4.70 8.88
N ALA A 143 -7.68 3.41 8.68
CA ALA A 143 -6.86 2.93 7.58
C ALA A 143 -7.71 2.70 6.34
N ASP A 144 -7.55 3.52 5.30
CA ASP A 144 -8.32 3.39 4.06
C ASP A 144 -7.65 2.40 3.08
N PHE A 145 -6.36 2.56 2.83
CA PHE A 145 -5.63 1.65 1.93
C PHE A 145 -4.12 1.61 2.23
N VAL A 146 -3.44 0.66 1.59
CA VAL A 146 -2.00 0.45 1.72
C VAL A 146 -1.28 0.95 0.46
N ASP A 147 -0.26 1.79 0.62
CA ASP A 147 0.58 2.28 -0.47
C ASP A 147 1.62 1.23 -0.90
N PHE A 148 1.18 0.21 -1.63
CA PHE A 148 2.06 -0.87 -2.10
C PHE A 148 3.19 -0.43 -3.05
N LYS A 149 3.08 0.73 -3.64
CA LYS A 149 4.10 1.27 -4.54
C LYS A 149 5.06 2.24 -3.84
N ASN A 150 4.76 2.63 -2.59
CA ASN A 150 5.44 3.71 -1.87
C ASN A 150 5.55 4.99 -2.73
N SER A 151 4.50 5.27 -3.51
CA SER A 151 4.48 6.34 -4.51
C SER A 151 4.09 7.71 -3.92
N HIS A 152 3.46 7.72 -2.75
CA HIS A 152 3.03 8.95 -2.10
C HIS A 152 4.17 9.60 -1.31
N SER A 153 4.33 10.92 -1.45
CA SER A 153 5.29 11.70 -0.68
C SER A 153 4.91 11.73 0.81
N LEU A 154 5.88 12.03 1.68
CA LEU A 154 5.63 12.31 3.10
C LEU A 154 4.89 13.65 3.28
N THR A 155 4.99 14.55 2.31
CA THR A 155 4.33 15.87 2.30
C THR A 155 2.98 15.85 1.60
N ASP A 156 2.50 14.70 1.15
CA ASP A 156 1.20 14.57 0.50
C ASP A 156 0.08 14.83 1.52
N THR A 157 -0.68 15.90 1.28
CA THR A 157 -1.76 16.35 2.17
C THR A 157 -3.06 15.61 1.91
N LEU A 158 -3.23 15.00 0.73
CA LEU A 158 -4.41 14.21 0.38
C LEU A 158 -4.27 12.77 0.90
N ASN A 159 -3.15 12.14 0.59
CA ASN A 159 -2.86 10.76 0.99
C ASN A 159 -1.99 10.75 2.25
N LYS A 160 -2.60 11.09 3.38
CA LYS A 160 -1.88 11.21 4.65
C LYS A 160 -1.40 9.85 5.14
N LYS A 161 -0.09 9.69 5.27
CA LYS A 161 0.51 8.48 5.86
C LYS A 161 0.21 8.41 7.34
N MET A 162 -0.30 7.27 7.78
CA MET A 162 -0.51 7.02 9.20
C MET A 162 0.84 6.89 9.91
N LYS A 163 0.95 7.51 11.09
CA LYS A 163 2.21 7.56 11.84
C LYS A 163 2.37 6.38 12.81
N ASP A 164 1.26 5.74 13.16
CA ASP A 164 1.14 4.74 14.22
C ASP A 164 1.12 3.29 13.71
N ARG A 165 1.20 3.09 12.38
CA ARG A 165 1.11 1.76 11.79
C ARG A 165 1.82 1.64 10.46
N LEU A 166 2.24 0.39 10.15
CA LEU A 166 2.77 -0.05 8.86
C LEU A 166 2.11 -1.35 8.44
N TYR A 167 2.11 -1.61 7.16
CA TYR A 167 1.66 -2.87 6.60
C TYR A 167 2.86 -3.70 6.17
N PHE A 168 2.97 -4.91 6.69
CA PHE A 168 4.05 -5.85 6.38
C PHE A 168 3.57 -6.92 5.43
N ARG A 169 4.42 -7.24 4.47
CA ARG A 169 4.25 -8.37 3.55
C ARG A 169 5.50 -9.23 3.57
N VAL A 170 5.34 -10.47 3.92
CA VAL A 170 6.40 -11.47 3.88
C VAL A 170 6.06 -12.51 2.81
N LYS A 171 6.97 -12.72 1.87
CA LYS A 171 6.89 -13.82 0.92
C LYS A 171 7.77 -14.95 1.38
N LEU A 172 7.23 -16.16 1.42
CA LEU A 172 7.90 -17.33 1.96
C LEU A 172 7.56 -18.59 1.16
N LYS A 173 8.45 -19.59 1.22
CA LYS A 173 8.27 -20.89 0.55
C LYS A 173 7.52 -21.90 1.42
N ASN A 174 7.64 -21.80 2.74
CA ASN A 174 7.01 -22.72 3.68
C ASN A 174 6.13 -21.97 4.67
N ILE A 175 4.83 -22.19 4.58
CA ILE A 175 3.80 -21.54 5.41
C ILE A 175 3.97 -21.87 6.89
N ASN A 176 4.38 -23.10 7.21
CA ASN A 176 4.45 -23.57 8.59
C ASN A 176 5.49 -22.81 9.46
N GLN A 177 6.35 -22.01 8.82
CA GLN A 177 7.39 -21.25 9.52
C GLN A 177 6.99 -19.79 9.77
N ILE A 178 5.77 -19.41 9.43
CA ILE A 178 5.33 -18.00 9.54
C ILE A 178 5.35 -17.49 10.97
N SER A 179 4.97 -18.31 11.96
CA SER A 179 4.98 -17.92 13.38
C SER A 179 6.40 -17.60 13.86
N VAL A 180 7.37 -18.45 13.51
CA VAL A 180 8.77 -18.23 13.87
C VAL A 180 9.33 -16.97 13.20
N ILE A 181 8.99 -16.74 11.94
CA ILE A 181 9.40 -15.54 11.20
C ILE A 181 8.74 -14.29 11.79
N GLN A 182 7.47 -14.36 12.16
CA GLN A 182 6.74 -13.29 12.84
C GLN A 182 7.44 -12.88 14.13
N ASP A 183 7.70 -13.86 15.00
CA ASP A 183 8.32 -13.61 16.30
C ASP A 183 9.74 -13.04 16.14
N ALA A 184 10.49 -13.54 15.15
CA ALA A 184 11.82 -13.02 14.82
C ALA A 184 11.79 -11.56 14.33
N ILE A 185 10.83 -11.21 13.46
CA ILE A 185 10.66 -9.82 13.00
C ILE A 185 10.27 -8.91 14.18
N LEU A 186 9.33 -9.33 15.02
CA LEU A 186 8.91 -8.57 16.19
C LEU A 186 10.06 -8.39 17.16
N GLN A 187 10.83 -9.45 17.43
CA GLN A 187 11.99 -9.40 18.31
C GLN A 187 13.08 -8.46 17.76
N TYR A 188 13.34 -8.50 16.46
CA TYR A 188 14.28 -7.59 15.81
C TYR A 188 13.85 -6.13 15.96
N LEU A 189 12.57 -5.81 15.74
CA LEU A 189 12.05 -4.45 15.87
C LEU A 189 12.04 -3.99 17.34
N ASN A 190 11.57 -4.83 18.25
CA ASN A 190 11.45 -4.48 19.67
C ASN A 190 12.80 -4.38 20.38
N ASN A 191 13.83 -5.06 19.88
CA ASN A 191 15.20 -4.96 20.41
C ASN A 191 16.02 -3.84 19.73
N ASN A 192 15.46 -3.15 18.72
CA ASN A 192 16.15 -2.03 18.10
C ASN A 192 16.29 -0.88 19.10
N LYS A 193 17.53 -0.40 19.27
CA LYS A 193 17.85 0.62 20.28
C LYS A 193 17.05 1.92 20.12
N VAL A 194 16.86 2.38 18.86
CA VAL A 194 16.14 3.62 18.58
C VAL A 194 14.67 3.46 18.98
N LEU A 195 14.01 2.39 18.47
CA LEU A 195 12.59 2.15 18.73
C LEU A 195 12.32 1.93 20.23
N LYS A 196 13.24 1.25 20.92
CA LYS A 196 13.14 1.03 22.35
C LYS A 196 13.27 2.33 23.14
N THR A 197 14.22 3.20 22.79
CA THR A 197 14.42 4.49 23.44
C THR A 197 13.20 5.39 23.25
N ASP A 198 12.69 5.52 22.03
CA ASP A 198 11.49 6.31 21.73
C ASP A 198 10.27 5.80 22.52
N PHE A 199 10.10 4.47 22.56
CA PHE A 199 9.04 3.83 23.32
C PHE A 199 9.14 4.11 24.81
N GLU A 200 10.32 3.95 25.42
CA GLU A 200 10.54 4.22 26.85
C GLU A 200 10.31 5.68 27.17
N THR A 201 10.80 6.59 26.35
CA THR A 201 10.57 8.04 26.49
C THR A 201 9.07 8.36 26.45
N LYS A 202 8.36 7.84 25.46
CA LYS A 202 6.92 8.12 25.33
C LYS A 202 6.09 7.51 26.45
N ARG A 203 6.47 6.32 26.90
CA ARG A 203 5.84 5.65 28.04
C ARG A 203 6.03 6.46 29.33
N GLU A 204 7.23 7.01 29.53
CA GLU A 204 7.51 7.85 30.70
C GLU A 204 6.75 9.17 30.63
N GLU A 205 6.66 9.82 29.47
CA GLU A 205 5.80 10.99 29.27
C GLU A 205 4.36 10.73 29.69
N TYR A 206 3.76 9.60 29.29
CA TYR A 206 2.40 9.25 29.69
C TYR A 206 2.26 9.04 31.20
N LYS A 207 3.24 8.41 31.85
CA LYS A 207 3.24 8.25 33.30
C LYS A 207 3.30 9.61 34.03
N GLN A 208 4.16 10.51 33.53
CA GLN A 208 4.26 11.88 34.09
C GLN A 208 2.95 12.64 33.89
N GLN A 209 2.29 12.51 32.74
CA GLN A 209 0.98 13.13 32.52
C GLN A 209 -0.08 12.61 33.51
N VAL A 210 -0.10 11.31 33.83
CA VAL A 210 -1.00 10.75 34.85
C VAL A 210 -0.71 11.36 36.21
N LEU A 211 0.57 11.49 36.61
CA LEU A 211 0.95 12.10 37.87
C LEU A 211 0.53 13.59 37.96
N ILE A 212 0.66 14.31 36.82
CA ILE A 212 0.20 15.71 36.75
C ILE A 212 -1.33 15.77 36.91
N CYS A 213 -2.07 14.94 36.19
CA CYS A 213 -3.54 14.87 36.32
C CYS A 213 -3.98 14.60 37.76
N ASN A 214 -3.33 13.66 38.46
CA ASN A 214 -3.63 13.36 39.87
C ASN A 214 -3.37 14.56 40.75
N ARG A 215 -2.19 15.21 40.62
CA ARG A 215 -1.82 16.41 41.42
C ARG A 215 -2.79 17.56 41.20
N GLU A 216 -3.14 17.85 39.93
CA GLU A 216 -4.07 18.93 39.63
C GLU A 216 -5.49 18.61 40.11
N SER A 217 -5.94 17.33 40.04
CA SER A 217 -7.22 16.91 40.64
C SER A 217 -7.25 17.13 42.13
N GLU A 218 -6.18 16.81 42.87
CA GLU A 218 -6.07 17.04 44.33
C GLU A 218 -6.08 18.54 44.67
N ARG A 219 -5.42 19.37 43.85
CA ARG A 219 -5.44 20.84 44.03
C ARG A 219 -6.84 21.41 43.82
N ILE A 220 -7.53 21.01 42.76
CA ILE A 220 -8.90 21.45 42.47
C ILE A 220 -9.83 21.00 43.60
N ASP A 221 -9.75 19.75 44.05
CA ASP A 221 -10.54 19.23 45.15
C ASP A 221 -10.30 20.04 46.42
N SER A 222 -9.06 20.39 46.72
CA SER A 222 -8.71 21.26 47.87
C SER A 222 -9.27 22.65 47.73
N LEU A 223 -9.20 23.27 46.54
CA LEU A 223 -9.81 24.58 46.27
C LEU A 223 -11.33 24.53 46.36
N ALA A 224 -11.96 23.48 45.83
CA ALA A 224 -13.39 23.26 45.93
C ALA A 224 -13.84 23.16 47.38
N LYS A 225 -13.14 22.42 48.25
CA LYS A 225 -13.41 22.32 49.67
C LYS A 225 -13.34 23.70 50.38
N VAL A 226 -12.32 24.49 50.07
CA VAL A 226 -12.19 25.85 50.62
C VAL A 226 -13.33 26.75 50.14
N SER A 227 -13.62 26.76 48.84
CA SER A 227 -14.69 27.58 48.25
C SER A 227 -16.07 27.17 48.71
N TYR A 228 -16.36 25.87 48.87
CA TYR A 228 -17.69 25.40 49.29
C TYR A 228 -17.92 25.47 50.79
N PHE A 229 -16.89 25.32 51.61
CA PHE A 229 -17.05 25.21 53.07
C PHE A 229 -16.53 26.41 53.88
N LYS A 230 -15.52 27.15 53.36
CA LYS A 230 -14.98 28.31 54.05
C LYS A 230 -15.55 29.65 53.58
N ASP A 231 -15.88 29.79 52.28
CA ASP A 231 -16.55 31.00 51.76
C ASP A 231 -18.05 30.98 52.03
N ARG A 232 -18.45 30.87 53.34
CA ARG A 232 -19.80 31.17 53.77
C ARG A 232 -20.10 32.64 53.87
N THR A 233 -19.13 33.51 53.68
CA THR A 233 -19.33 34.94 53.53
C THR A 233 -19.81 35.26 52.13
N THR A 234 -21.09 35.03 51.90
CA THR A 234 -21.82 35.80 50.92
C THR A 234 -21.62 37.24 51.30
N GLU A 235 -20.70 37.97 50.68
CA GLU A 235 -20.64 39.42 50.79
C GLU A 235 -21.96 39.98 50.24
N LEU A 236 -22.93 40.09 51.12
CA LEU A 236 -24.12 40.87 50.87
C LEU A 236 -23.67 42.34 50.82
N ARG A 237 -23.29 42.83 49.67
CA ARG A 237 -23.07 44.26 49.42
C ARG A 237 -24.42 44.91 49.27
N PHE A 238 -24.90 45.49 50.34
CA PHE A 238 -26.02 46.41 50.33
C PHE A 238 -25.54 47.76 49.73
N THR A 239 -25.79 47.97 48.45
CA THR A 239 -25.86 49.31 47.88
C THR A 239 -27.28 49.81 48.03
N LYS A 240 -27.46 51.16 48.21
CA LYS A 240 -28.65 51.85 48.73
C LYS A 240 -30.02 51.40 48.18
N ASP A 241 -30.11 50.65 47.11
CA ASP A 241 -31.37 50.18 46.55
C ASP A 241 -31.33 48.85 45.80
N GLN A 242 -30.21 48.09 45.84
CA GLN A 242 -30.14 46.78 45.15
C GLN A 242 -29.31 45.77 45.90
N LEU A 243 -29.86 44.56 46.09
CA LEU A 243 -29.17 43.37 46.56
C LEU A 243 -28.43 42.72 45.40
N LEU A 244 -27.12 42.92 45.24
CA LEU A 244 -26.30 42.22 44.28
C LEU A 244 -25.86 40.87 44.86
N LEU A 245 -26.55 39.81 44.53
CA LEU A 245 -26.13 38.42 44.69
C LEU A 245 -25.06 38.14 43.63
N GLY A 246 -23.80 38.18 44.05
CA GLY A 246 -22.71 37.68 43.19
C GLY A 246 -22.83 36.17 43.06
N GLU A 247 -23.44 35.69 42.01
CA GLU A 247 -23.31 34.28 41.63
C GLU A 247 -21.86 33.96 41.27
N GLN A 248 -21.10 33.47 42.26
CA GLN A 248 -19.83 32.85 41.98
C GLN A 248 -20.10 31.57 41.17
N LYS A 249 -19.49 31.48 39.99
CA LYS A 249 -19.57 30.31 39.09
C LYS A 249 -18.99 29.07 39.80
N LYS A 250 -19.76 28.41 40.65
CA LYS A 250 -19.38 27.15 41.32
C LYS A 250 -19.21 25.96 40.39
N GLN A 251 -19.69 26.07 39.14
CA GLN A 251 -19.71 25.01 38.14
C GLN A 251 -18.33 24.70 37.49
N LEU A 252 -17.39 25.68 37.49
CA LEU A 252 -16.10 25.54 36.79
C LEU A 252 -15.20 24.45 37.39
N PHE A 253 -15.18 24.27 38.72
CA PHE A 253 -14.31 23.26 39.35
C PHE A 253 -14.74 21.84 39.06
N TYR A 254 -16.02 21.58 38.90
CA TYR A 254 -16.54 20.24 38.61
C TYR A 254 -16.23 19.81 37.16
N ASP A 255 -16.41 20.71 36.24
CA ASP A 255 -16.13 20.45 34.81
C ASP A 255 -14.62 20.22 34.61
N ASP A 256 -13.75 20.96 35.27
CA ASP A 256 -12.31 20.77 35.22
C ASP A 256 -11.87 19.42 35.82
N LEU A 257 -12.50 19.01 36.94
CA LEU A 257 -12.27 17.69 37.53
C LEU A 257 -12.68 16.56 36.58
N LEU A 258 -13.84 16.66 35.92
CA LEU A 258 -14.29 15.68 34.96
C LEU A 258 -13.32 15.57 33.77
N ARG A 259 -12.88 16.72 33.23
CA ARG A 259 -11.89 16.75 32.14
C ARG A 259 -10.56 16.08 32.54
N LEU A 260 -10.07 16.32 33.75
CA LEU A 260 -8.86 15.66 34.23
C LEU A 260 -9.06 14.15 34.44
N GLN A 261 -10.22 13.72 34.91
CA GLN A 261 -10.55 12.31 35.05
C GLN A 261 -10.64 11.61 33.68
N ASP A 262 -11.28 12.24 32.69
CA ASP A 262 -11.38 11.72 31.33
C ASP A 262 -9.99 11.64 30.69
N LEU A 263 -9.18 12.68 30.82
CA LEU A 263 -7.80 12.68 30.33
C LEU A 263 -6.98 11.58 31.00
N ARG A 264 -7.08 11.40 32.31
CA ARG A 264 -6.39 10.34 33.04
C ARG A 264 -6.84 8.95 32.58
N ALA A 265 -8.15 8.74 32.40
CA ALA A 265 -8.70 7.48 31.92
C ALA A 265 -8.20 7.17 30.50
N PHE A 266 -8.19 8.16 29.60
CA PHE A 266 -7.65 8.04 28.27
C PHE A 266 -6.15 7.67 28.27
N ILE A 267 -5.32 8.35 29.05
CA ILE A 267 -3.89 8.07 29.14
C ILE A 267 -3.64 6.67 29.73
N ASN A 268 -4.38 6.28 30.76
CA ASN A 268 -4.27 4.94 31.34
C ASN A 268 -4.66 3.85 30.35
N SER A 269 -5.71 4.06 29.55
CA SER A 269 -6.07 3.15 28.46
C SER A 269 -4.93 3.03 27.44
N LYS A 270 -4.32 4.16 27.05
CA LYS A 270 -3.15 4.15 26.16
C LYS A 270 -1.98 3.38 26.79
N LEU A 271 -1.67 3.61 28.08
CA LEU A 271 -0.59 2.90 28.78
C LEU A 271 -0.83 1.38 28.88
N ALA A 272 -2.07 0.94 28.99
CA ALA A 272 -2.41 -0.48 29.02
C ALA A 272 -2.03 -1.19 27.70
N ASP A 273 -2.18 -0.52 26.57
CA ASP A 273 -1.80 -1.04 25.25
C ASP A 273 -0.31 -0.83 24.93
N PHE A 274 0.37 0.04 25.70
CA PHE A 274 1.76 0.43 25.49
C PHE A 274 2.73 -0.58 26.13
N LYS A 275 2.72 -1.83 25.60
CA LYS A 275 3.51 -2.94 26.18
C LYS A 275 4.87 -3.09 25.50
N THR A 276 4.92 -2.93 24.19
CA THR A 276 6.12 -3.09 23.35
C THR A 276 6.20 -1.98 22.30
N PRO A 277 7.40 -1.63 21.81
CA PRO A 277 7.58 -0.65 20.75
C PRO A 277 6.73 -0.95 19.50
N VAL A 278 6.64 -2.22 19.14
CA VAL A 278 5.92 -2.68 17.96
C VAL A 278 5.15 -3.96 18.31
N TYR A 279 3.91 -4.08 17.85
CA TYR A 279 3.10 -5.28 18.04
C TYR A 279 2.19 -5.56 16.85
N LEU A 280 1.73 -6.81 16.77
CA LEU A 280 0.79 -7.29 15.77
C LEU A 280 -0.56 -7.56 16.43
N PRO A 281 -1.62 -6.83 16.09
CA PRO A 281 -2.95 -7.06 16.66
C PRO A 281 -3.52 -8.43 16.32
N SER A 282 -3.28 -8.93 15.11
CA SER A 282 -3.87 -10.17 14.58
C SER A 282 -2.88 -11.19 14.04
N GLY A 283 -1.56 -10.93 14.14
CA GLY A 283 -0.55 -11.77 13.51
C GLY A 283 -0.56 -11.72 11.98
N PHE A 284 0.27 -12.56 11.34
CA PHE A 284 0.31 -12.66 9.89
C PHE A 284 -0.83 -13.54 9.37
N VAL A 285 -1.60 -12.99 8.44
CA VAL A 285 -2.61 -13.73 7.67
C VAL A 285 -1.94 -14.24 6.40
N VAL A 286 -1.94 -15.57 6.24
CA VAL A 286 -1.32 -16.23 5.08
C VAL A 286 -2.36 -16.47 4.00
N ASN A 287 -2.07 -16.05 2.77
CA ASN A 287 -2.88 -16.44 1.63
C ASN A 287 -2.56 -17.91 1.27
N PRO A 288 -3.52 -18.82 1.35
CA PRO A 288 -3.30 -20.24 1.04
C PRO A 288 -2.96 -20.48 -0.44
N SER A 289 -3.34 -19.55 -1.33
CA SER A 289 -3.04 -19.65 -2.75
C SER A 289 -1.64 -19.11 -3.04
N PRO A 290 -0.72 -19.94 -3.60
CA PRO A 290 0.61 -19.47 -3.96
C PRO A 290 0.56 -18.43 -5.09
N GLU A 291 1.45 -17.43 -5.05
CA GLU A 291 1.58 -16.43 -6.12
C GLU A 291 1.94 -17.05 -7.47
N ASN A 292 2.75 -18.10 -7.46
CA ASN A 292 3.19 -18.88 -8.61
C ASN A 292 2.43 -20.21 -8.73
N GLY A 293 1.11 -20.18 -8.60
CA GLY A 293 0.25 -21.36 -8.78
C GLY A 293 0.42 -21.96 -10.19
N SER A 294 0.33 -23.32 -10.29
CA SER A 294 0.59 -24.05 -11.52
C SER A 294 -0.29 -23.59 -12.69
N LEU A 295 -1.58 -23.38 -12.46
CA LEU A 295 -2.53 -22.96 -13.48
C LEU A 295 -2.18 -21.57 -14.04
N LYS A 296 -1.87 -20.62 -13.15
CA LYS A 296 -1.50 -19.24 -13.54
C LYS A 296 -0.20 -19.21 -14.34
N TYR A 297 0.84 -19.90 -13.87
CA TYR A 297 2.14 -19.90 -14.55
C TYR A 297 2.12 -20.71 -15.84
N SER A 298 1.38 -21.81 -15.89
CA SER A 298 1.20 -22.56 -17.14
C SER A 298 0.43 -21.75 -18.18
N ALA A 299 -0.61 -21.00 -17.80
CA ALA A 299 -1.35 -20.12 -18.70
C ALA A 299 -0.47 -18.98 -19.24
N ILE A 300 0.30 -18.31 -18.39
CA ILE A 300 1.24 -17.26 -18.80
C ILE A 300 2.32 -17.85 -19.73
N ALA A 301 2.91 -18.99 -19.35
CA ALA A 301 3.93 -19.65 -20.15
C ALA A 301 3.40 -20.07 -21.53
N LEU A 302 2.15 -20.54 -21.61
CA LEU A 302 1.48 -20.90 -22.86
C LEU A 302 1.34 -19.67 -23.77
N ILE A 303 0.86 -18.54 -23.25
CA ILE A 303 0.71 -17.30 -24.04
C ILE A 303 2.08 -16.81 -24.54
N VAL A 304 3.08 -16.73 -23.64
CA VAL A 304 4.44 -16.28 -24.01
C VAL A 304 5.07 -17.25 -25.02
N GLY A 305 4.94 -18.54 -24.80
CA GLY A 305 5.47 -19.56 -25.69
C GLY A 305 4.81 -19.52 -27.08
N TYR A 306 3.51 -19.27 -27.14
CA TYR A 306 2.81 -19.07 -28.42
C TYR A 306 3.34 -17.84 -29.17
N LEU A 307 3.51 -16.69 -28.48
CA LEU A 307 4.06 -15.48 -29.09
C LEU A 307 5.49 -15.70 -29.61
N ILE A 308 6.34 -16.39 -28.85
CA ILE A 308 7.70 -16.72 -29.26
C ILE A 308 7.66 -17.65 -30.49
N SER A 309 6.78 -18.65 -30.49
CA SER A 309 6.63 -19.55 -31.65
C SER A 309 6.22 -18.80 -32.92
N LEU A 310 5.28 -17.84 -32.82
CA LEU A 310 4.86 -17.00 -33.93
C LEU A 310 6.01 -16.15 -34.47
N LEU A 311 6.80 -15.51 -33.59
CA LEU A 311 7.98 -14.73 -34.01
C LEU A 311 8.97 -15.59 -34.78
N LEU A 312 9.29 -16.79 -34.28
CA LEU A 312 10.18 -17.71 -34.96
C LEU A 312 9.62 -18.18 -36.32
N LEU A 313 8.32 -18.46 -36.40
CA LEU A 313 7.69 -18.86 -37.65
C LEU A 313 7.71 -17.75 -38.70
N VAL A 314 7.52 -16.49 -38.29
CA VAL A 314 7.64 -15.33 -39.20
C VAL A 314 9.07 -15.22 -39.74
N ILE A 315 10.07 -15.41 -38.89
CA ILE A 315 11.48 -15.39 -39.30
C ILE A 315 11.77 -16.52 -40.28
N ILE A 316 11.33 -17.74 -39.99
CA ILE A 316 11.54 -18.92 -40.85
C ILE A 316 10.84 -18.75 -42.22
N ASP A 317 9.60 -18.25 -42.25
CA ASP A 317 8.86 -18.03 -43.49
C ASP A 317 9.50 -16.95 -44.36
N ASN A 318 9.92 -15.86 -43.76
CA ASN A 318 10.64 -14.78 -44.45
C ASN A 318 12.00 -15.24 -44.96
N PHE A 319 12.77 -15.98 -44.15
CA PHE A 319 14.06 -16.55 -44.58
C PHE A 319 13.90 -17.50 -45.75
N LYS A 320 12.91 -18.39 -45.73
CA LYS A 320 12.59 -19.29 -46.87
C LYS A 320 12.19 -18.51 -48.12
N ARG A 321 11.44 -17.44 -48.00
CA ARG A 321 11.07 -16.57 -49.14
C ARG A 321 12.31 -15.89 -49.74
N THR A 322 13.21 -15.40 -48.88
CA THR A 322 14.46 -14.74 -49.29
C THR A 322 15.38 -15.71 -50.02
N ILE A 323 15.57 -16.94 -49.52
CA ILE A 323 16.36 -17.97 -50.19
C ILE A 323 15.75 -18.30 -51.56
N LYS A 324 14.43 -18.58 -51.63
CA LYS A 324 13.75 -18.88 -52.86
C LYS A 324 13.88 -17.75 -53.91
N TYR A 325 13.89 -16.49 -53.45
CA TYR A 325 14.12 -15.34 -54.33
C TYR A 325 15.57 -15.31 -54.87
N LEU A 326 16.56 -15.66 -54.02
CA LEU A 326 17.95 -15.71 -54.43
C LEU A 326 18.27 -16.87 -55.39
N GLU A 327 17.60 -18.03 -55.22
CA GLU A 327 17.74 -19.20 -56.11
C GLU A 327 17.01 -19.00 -57.44
N SER A 328 16.09 -18.05 -57.55
CA SER A 328 15.34 -17.77 -58.79
C SER A 328 16.00 -16.70 -59.66
N LYS A 329 17.11 -16.10 -59.22
CA LYS A 329 18.00 -15.22 -59.97
C LYS A 329 19.22 -15.98 -60.51
#